data_0d0267d56d7d870c3ea494938cd9fdf5
#
_entry.id   0d0267d56d7d870c3ea494938cd9fdf5
#
_cell.length_a   1.000
_cell.length_b   1.000
_cell.length_c   1.000
_cell.angle_alpha   90.00
_cell.angle_beta   90.00
_cell.angle_gamma   90.00
#
_symmetry.space_group_name_H-M   'P 1'
#
loop_
_entity.id
_entity.type
_entity.pdbx_description
1 polymer ?
#
loop_
_entity_poly.entity_id
_entity_poly.type
_entity_poly.pdbx_seq_one_letter_code
_entity_poly.pdbx_strand_id
1 'polypeptide(L)'
;MANIKSQIKRNRTNEKARVRNKAARSEVKTRIKTAVASAAAGSETAVDDLRLAVKRLDKAAARGIIHKNQAANRKARLVRRINALSGPTPES
;
A
#
# COMPACT_ATOMS: atom_id res chain seq x y z
N MET A 1 -22.51 15.76 -32.99
CA MET A 1 -22.06 14.62 -32.24
C MET A 1 -21.68 15.02 -30.82
N ALA A 2 -22.50 14.63 -29.86
CA ALA A 2 -22.28 14.94 -28.44
C ALA A 2 -21.05 14.24 -27.85
N ASN A 3 -20.48 13.29 -28.62
CA ASN A 3 -19.49 12.36 -28.09
C ASN A 3 -18.12 12.96 -27.81
N ILE A 4 -17.76 14.06 -28.48
CA ILE A 4 -16.43 14.67 -28.28
C ILE A 4 -16.32 15.30 -26.89
N LYS A 5 -17.33 16.04 -26.46
CA LYS A 5 -17.32 16.65 -25.12
C LYS A 5 -17.36 15.58 -24.02
N SER A 6 -18.13 14.51 -24.21
CA SER A 6 -18.18 13.39 -23.27
C SER A 6 -16.84 12.68 -23.16
N GLN A 7 -16.16 12.46 -24.28
CA GLN A 7 -14.84 11.83 -24.31
C GLN A 7 -13.78 12.69 -23.61
N ILE A 8 -13.81 13.98 -23.83
CA ILE A 8 -12.89 14.91 -23.15
C ILE A 8 -13.09 14.86 -21.64
N LYS A 9 -14.36 14.87 -21.21
CA LYS A 9 -14.70 14.77 -19.78
C LYS A 9 -14.24 13.45 -19.19
N ARG A 10 -14.46 12.34 -19.90
CA ARG A 10 -13.99 11.01 -19.46
C ARG A 10 -12.48 10.95 -19.37
N ASN A 11 -11.77 11.49 -20.34
CA ASN A 11 -10.32 11.51 -20.35
C ASN A 11 -9.77 12.30 -19.16
N ARG A 12 -10.36 13.45 -18.85
CA ARG A 12 -9.97 14.23 -17.66
C ARG A 12 -10.25 13.48 -16.37
N THR A 13 -11.41 12.83 -16.27
CA THR A 13 -11.78 12.05 -15.09
C THR A 13 -10.84 10.86 -14.92
N ASN A 14 -10.56 10.14 -16.01
CA ASN A 14 -9.65 9.01 -16.00
C ASN A 14 -8.22 9.41 -15.62
N GLU A 15 -7.77 10.56 -16.12
CA GLU A 15 -6.45 11.07 -15.81
C GLU A 15 -6.31 11.47 -14.34
N LYS A 16 -7.33 12.12 -13.78
CA LYS A 16 -7.36 12.44 -12.35
C LYS A 16 -7.35 11.18 -11.49
N ALA A 17 -8.14 10.17 -11.88
CA ALA A 17 -8.17 8.90 -11.19
C ALA A 17 -6.81 8.20 -11.26
N ARG A 18 -6.18 8.21 -12.44
CA ARG A 18 -4.85 7.62 -12.64
C ARG A 18 -3.79 8.27 -11.75
N VAL A 19 -3.80 9.60 -11.67
CA VAL A 19 -2.86 10.34 -10.81
C VAL A 19 -3.08 10.00 -9.35
N ARG A 20 -4.33 9.97 -8.88
CA ARG A 20 -4.66 9.59 -7.51
C ARG A 20 -4.25 8.15 -7.20
N ASN A 21 -4.51 7.23 -8.13
CA ASN A 21 -4.16 5.82 -7.96
C ASN A 21 -2.64 5.64 -7.92
N LYS A 22 -1.91 6.36 -8.77
CA LYS A 22 -0.45 6.34 -8.77
C LYS A 22 0.10 6.86 -7.46
N ALA A 23 -0.45 7.96 -6.94
CA ALA A 23 -0.05 8.52 -5.66
C ALA A 23 -0.32 7.55 -4.51
N ALA A 24 -1.49 6.89 -4.51
CA ALA A 24 -1.84 5.92 -3.49
C ALA A 24 -0.92 4.70 -3.53
N ARG A 25 -0.58 4.20 -4.72
CA ARG A 25 0.37 3.09 -4.88
C ARG A 25 1.76 3.47 -4.40
N SER A 26 2.20 4.67 -4.71
CA SER A 26 3.50 5.19 -4.25
C SER A 26 3.53 5.31 -2.74
N GLU A 27 2.44 5.78 -2.13
CA GLU A 27 2.32 5.87 -0.69
C GLU A 27 2.40 4.50 -0.03
N VAL A 28 1.70 3.50 -0.58
CA VAL A 28 1.75 2.12 -0.08
C VAL A 28 3.20 1.61 -0.10
N LYS A 29 3.90 1.78 -1.21
CA LYS A 29 5.30 1.36 -1.32
C LYS A 29 6.17 2.06 -0.30
N THR A 30 5.99 3.36 -0.11
CA THR A 30 6.76 4.15 0.85
C THR A 30 6.49 3.68 2.27
N ARG A 31 5.24 3.42 2.62
CA ARG A 31 4.88 2.94 3.96
C ARG A 31 5.44 1.56 4.24
N ILE A 32 5.42 0.67 3.26
CA ILE A 32 6.03 -0.66 3.38
C ILE A 32 7.53 -0.53 3.59
N LYS A 33 8.19 0.29 2.80
CA LYS A 33 9.63 0.52 2.90
C LYS A 33 10.00 1.10 4.26
N THR A 34 9.22 2.06 4.76
CA THR A 34 9.41 2.66 6.07
C THR A 34 9.25 1.63 7.18
N ALA A 35 8.21 0.80 7.10
CA ALA A 35 7.98 -0.25 8.09
C ALA A 35 9.13 -1.26 8.14
N VAL A 36 9.64 -1.68 6.99
CA VAL A 36 10.78 -2.60 6.91
C VAL A 36 12.04 -1.94 7.48
N ALA A 37 12.30 -0.70 7.11
CA ALA A 37 13.46 0.04 7.61
C ALA A 37 13.41 0.21 9.13
N SER A 38 12.25 0.56 9.68
CA SER A 38 12.06 0.71 11.12
C SER A 38 12.28 -0.61 11.85
N ALA A 39 11.76 -1.71 11.30
CA ALA A 39 11.96 -3.03 11.88
C ALA A 39 13.42 -3.46 11.84
N ALA A 40 14.12 -3.20 10.74
CA ALA A 40 15.53 -3.52 10.60
C ALA A 40 16.40 -2.72 11.56
N ALA A 41 16.03 -1.47 11.82
CA ALA A 41 16.74 -0.59 12.75
C ALA A 41 16.37 -0.84 14.21
N GLY A 42 15.39 -1.68 14.50
CA GLY A 42 14.90 -1.91 15.87
C GLY A 42 14.21 -0.70 16.46
N SER A 43 13.61 0.14 15.62
CA SER A 43 12.96 1.37 16.05
C SER A 43 11.73 1.10 16.92
N GLU A 44 11.48 1.94 17.90
CA GLU A 44 10.29 1.88 18.73
C GLU A 44 9.00 2.08 17.92
N THR A 45 9.11 2.78 16.79
CA THR A 45 7.97 3.06 15.92
C THR A 45 7.67 1.94 14.94
N ALA A 46 8.44 0.84 14.96
CA ALA A 46 8.29 -0.24 13.98
C ALA A 46 6.88 -0.83 13.95
N VAL A 47 6.26 -1.04 15.11
CA VAL A 47 4.90 -1.57 15.21
C VAL A 47 3.89 -0.59 14.63
N ASP A 48 4.03 0.71 14.94
CA ASP A 48 3.14 1.74 14.41
C ASP A 48 3.31 1.90 12.90
N ASP A 49 4.54 1.85 12.42
CA ASP A 49 4.84 1.92 10.98
C ASP A 49 4.26 0.73 10.24
N LEU A 50 4.32 -0.47 10.83
CA LEU A 50 3.68 -1.67 10.27
C LEU A 50 2.17 -1.51 10.21
N ARG A 51 1.55 -1.06 11.28
CA ARG A 51 0.09 -0.83 11.32
C ARG A 51 -0.34 0.16 10.25
N LEU A 52 0.42 1.23 10.07
CA LEU A 52 0.12 2.25 9.07
C LEU A 52 0.24 1.67 7.66
N ALA A 53 1.27 0.87 7.39
CA ALA A 53 1.45 0.21 6.09
C ALA A 53 0.28 -0.73 5.79
N VAL A 54 -0.13 -1.54 6.75
CA VAL A 54 -1.29 -2.45 6.61
C VAL A 54 -2.57 -1.65 6.37
N LYS A 55 -2.77 -0.57 7.10
CA LYS A 55 -3.93 0.29 6.94
C LYS A 55 -4.00 0.87 5.52
N ARG A 56 -2.87 1.32 4.97
CA ARG A 56 -2.83 1.86 3.61
C ARG A 56 -3.08 0.79 2.55
N LEU A 57 -2.56 -0.42 2.76
CA LEU A 57 -2.84 -1.56 1.89
C LEU A 57 -4.33 -1.90 1.88
N ASP A 58 -4.95 -1.97 3.03
CA ASP A 58 -6.37 -2.28 3.15
C ASP A 58 -7.23 -1.19 2.52
N LYS A 59 -6.89 0.09 2.71
CA LYS A 59 -7.59 1.20 2.06
C LYS A 59 -7.46 1.16 0.55
N ALA A 60 -6.27 0.88 0.04
CA ALA A 60 -6.04 0.79 -1.39
C ALA A 60 -6.87 -0.35 -2.01
N ALA A 61 -6.96 -1.48 -1.33
CA ALA A 61 -7.79 -2.60 -1.76
C ALA A 61 -9.28 -2.24 -1.71
N ALA A 62 -9.72 -1.55 -0.66
CA ALA A 62 -11.13 -1.13 -0.52
C ALA A 62 -11.54 -0.15 -1.62
N ARG A 63 -10.62 0.67 -2.09
CA ARG A 63 -10.86 1.62 -3.19
C ARG A 63 -10.69 1.00 -4.58
N GLY A 64 -10.29 -0.26 -4.65
CA GLY A 64 -10.05 -0.94 -5.92
C GLY A 64 -8.77 -0.53 -6.63
N ILE A 65 -7.86 0.19 -5.96
CA ILE A 65 -6.57 0.60 -6.52
C ILE A 65 -5.67 -0.61 -6.74
N ILE A 66 -5.70 -1.54 -5.79
CA ILE A 66 -5.06 -2.84 -5.90
C ILE A 66 -6.12 -3.92 -5.63
N HIS A 67 -5.92 -5.09 -6.20
CA HIS A 67 -6.82 -6.21 -5.97
C HIS A 67 -6.68 -6.70 -4.52
N LYS A 68 -7.80 -7.14 -3.93
CA LYS A 68 -7.81 -7.63 -2.54
C LYS A 68 -6.81 -8.77 -2.30
N ASN A 69 -6.63 -9.66 -3.27
CA ASN A 69 -5.68 -10.76 -3.16
C ASN A 69 -4.24 -10.27 -3.16
N GLN A 70 -3.95 -9.24 -3.96
CA GLN A 70 -2.65 -8.62 -3.99
C GLN A 70 -2.34 -7.92 -2.67
N ALA A 71 -3.32 -7.23 -2.09
CA ALA A 71 -3.19 -6.60 -0.78
C ALA A 71 -2.91 -7.65 0.31
N ALA A 72 -3.66 -8.75 0.30
CA ALA A 72 -3.46 -9.84 1.26
C ALA A 72 -2.08 -10.46 1.13
N ASN A 73 -1.60 -10.70 -0.09
CA ASN A 73 -0.27 -11.25 -0.34
C ASN A 73 0.84 -10.31 0.14
N ARG A 74 0.71 -9.02 -0.16
CA ARG A 74 1.68 -8.02 0.27
C ARG A 74 1.72 -7.90 1.79
N LYS A 75 0.56 -7.90 2.42
CA LYS A 75 0.43 -7.88 3.88
C LYS A 75 1.12 -9.08 4.52
N ALA A 76 0.85 -10.27 4.02
CA ALA A 76 1.46 -11.50 4.54
C ALA A 76 2.97 -11.48 4.39
N ARG A 77 3.49 -11.07 3.23
CA ARG A 77 4.93 -10.95 2.99
C ARG A 77 5.57 -9.92 3.89
N LEU A 78 4.91 -8.79 4.09
CA LEU A 78 5.40 -7.72 4.95
C LEU A 78 5.52 -8.19 6.38
N VAL A 79 4.48 -8.83 6.91
CA VAL A 79 4.48 -9.35 8.28
C VAL A 79 5.59 -10.38 8.47
N ARG A 80 5.75 -11.31 7.53
CA ARG A 80 6.83 -12.31 7.58
C ARG A 80 8.20 -11.68 7.57
N ARG A 81 8.40 -10.69 6.71
CA ARG A 81 9.68 -10.00 6.58
C ARG A 81 10.03 -9.26 7.85
N ILE A 82 9.07 -8.56 8.45
CA ILE A 82 9.28 -7.82 9.69
C ILE A 82 9.53 -8.78 10.85
N ASN A 83 8.81 -9.88 10.94
CA ASN A 83 9.05 -10.89 11.96
C ASN A 83 10.45 -11.49 11.85
N ALA A 84 10.93 -11.73 10.62
CA ALA A 84 12.28 -12.22 10.38
C ALA A 84 13.34 -11.20 10.81
N LEU A 85 13.09 -9.90 10.57
CA LEU A 85 14.01 -8.82 10.95
C LEU A 85 14.02 -8.57 12.45
N SER A 86 12.88 -8.77 13.10
CA SER A 86 12.75 -8.60 14.55
C SER A 86 13.34 -9.77 15.35
N GLY A 87 13.86 -10.77 14.64
CA GLY A 87 14.36 -11.98 15.24
C GLY A 87 13.31 -13.07 15.36
N PRO A 88 13.72 -14.35 15.38
CA PRO A 88 12.78 -15.44 15.53
C PRO A 88 12.15 -15.40 16.90
N THR A 89 10.83 -15.48 16.94
CA THR A 89 10.15 -15.71 18.20
C THR A 89 10.42 -17.17 18.62
N PRO A 90 10.65 -17.41 19.91
CA PRO A 90 10.97 -18.76 20.39
C PRO A 90 9.93 -19.82 20.07
N GLU A 91 8.76 -19.40 19.73
CA GLU A 91 7.60 -20.24 19.48
C GLU A 91 7.32 -20.52 18.01
N SER A 92 8.06 -19.96 17.13
CA SER A 92 7.80 -20.15 15.69
C SER A 92 8.53 -21.34 15.14
#